data_60ca0670c32fba5173eaa980746e8ac8
#
_entry.id   60ca0670c32fba5173eaa980746e8ac8
#
_cell.length_a   1.000
_cell.length_b   1.000
_cell.length_c   1.000
_cell.angle_alpha   90.00
_cell.angle_beta   90.00
_cell.angle_gamma   90.00
#
_symmetry.space_group_name_H-M   'P 1'
#
loop_
_entity.id
_entity.type
_entity.pdbx_description
1 polymer ?
#
loop_
_entity_poly.entity_id
_entity_poly.type
_entity_poly.pdbx_seq_one_letter_code
_entity_poly.pdbx_strand_id
1 'polypeptide(L)'
;MFRYLCVNILGADGINMGTRFIATQEAPVHQNVKDSIVNASELDTRLIMRALRNTERVMNNAAVEELVALESAKGTDLDFKDIIQYVGGVYPKIMQEGTMDTGAWSCGMVAALIHDIPTVKELIDRIMADAERLIRDRLVGFLDHTGPAASTKVA
;
A
#
# COMPACT_ATOMS: atom_id res chain seq x y z
N MET A 1 1.98 11.14 -0.64
CA MET A 1 3.12 12.06 -0.89
C MET A 1 3.89 12.40 0.36
N PHE A 2 3.26 12.88 1.41
CA PHE A 2 3.87 13.15 2.73
C PHE A 2 4.75 12.01 3.28
N ARG A 3 4.45 10.77 2.92
CA ARG A 3 5.13 9.57 3.46
C ARG A 3 6.60 9.43 3.10
N TYR A 4 7.02 9.82 1.89
CA TYR A 4 8.43 9.72 1.49
C TYR A 4 9.34 10.54 2.41
N LEU A 5 9.01 11.81 2.63
CA LEU A 5 9.79 12.68 3.50
C LEU A 5 9.77 12.21 4.96
N CYS A 6 8.62 11.79 5.50
CA CYS A 6 8.52 11.28 6.87
C CYS A 6 9.44 10.07 7.10
N VAL A 7 9.51 9.12 6.16
CA VAL A 7 10.35 7.93 6.31
C VAL A 7 11.83 8.27 6.28
N ASN A 8 12.24 9.24 5.44
CA ASN A 8 13.62 9.74 5.40
C ASN A 8 14.00 10.46 6.71
N ILE A 9 13.12 11.27 7.27
CA ILE A 9 13.34 11.93 8.57
C ILE A 9 13.50 10.89 9.70
N LEU A 10 12.87 9.73 9.59
CA LEU A 10 13.00 8.61 10.52
C LEU A 10 14.26 7.75 10.24
N GLY A 11 15.13 8.15 9.32
CA GLY A 11 16.42 7.52 9.05
C GLY A 11 16.41 6.46 7.95
N ALA A 12 15.36 6.36 7.14
CA ALA A 12 15.35 5.47 5.98
C ALA A 12 16.03 6.13 4.77
N ASP A 13 16.82 5.37 4.02
CA ASP A 13 17.47 5.83 2.78
C ASP A 13 16.54 5.83 1.57
N GLY A 14 15.42 5.12 1.66
CA GLY A 14 14.44 5.02 0.58
C GLY A 14 13.13 4.36 1.01
N ILE A 15 12.21 4.25 0.06
CA ILE A 15 10.90 3.61 0.26
C ILE A 15 10.63 2.58 -0.83
N ASN A 16 9.87 1.53 -0.47
CA ASN A 16 9.32 0.57 -1.40
C ASN A 16 7.80 0.76 -1.50
N MET A 17 7.29 0.87 -2.72
CA MET A 17 5.85 1.06 -2.98
C MET A 17 5.36 0.03 -4.01
N GLY A 18 4.49 -0.90 -3.61
CA GLY A 18 3.82 -1.84 -4.53
C GLY A 18 2.52 -1.24 -5.09
N THR A 19 1.48 -1.17 -4.27
CA THR A 19 0.11 -0.78 -4.67
C THR A 19 0.05 0.55 -5.44
N ARG A 20 0.85 1.56 -5.06
CA ARG A 20 0.88 2.85 -5.76
C ARG A 20 1.35 2.71 -7.21
N PHE A 21 2.38 1.87 -7.47
CA PHE A 21 2.89 1.64 -8.82
C PHE A 21 1.99 0.73 -9.66
N ILE A 22 1.19 -0.14 -9.04
CA ILE A 22 0.15 -0.89 -9.76
C ILE A 22 -0.86 0.07 -10.41
N ALA A 23 -1.21 1.16 -9.72
CA ALA A 23 -2.09 2.21 -10.24
C ALA A 23 -1.30 3.26 -11.05
N THR A 24 -0.54 2.82 -12.06
CA THR A 24 0.12 3.67 -13.06
C THR A 24 -0.23 3.21 -14.47
N GLN A 25 -0.03 4.08 -15.46
CA GLN A 25 -0.34 3.73 -16.85
C GLN A 25 0.52 2.58 -17.36
N GLU A 26 1.81 2.54 -16.99
CA GLU A 26 2.80 1.56 -17.45
C GLU A 26 2.72 0.22 -16.74
N ALA A 27 2.00 0.12 -15.62
CA ALA A 27 1.85 -1.16 -14.91
C ALA A 27 1.20 -2.20 -15.83
N PRO A 28 1.84 -3.37 -16.05
CA PRO A 28 1.35 -4.38 -17.00
C PRO A 28 0.24 -5.24 -16.37
N VAL A 29 -0.81 -4.58 -15.88
CA VAL A 29 -1.97 -5.21 -15.27
C VAL A 29 -3.25 -4.73 -15.95
N HIS A 30 -4.32 -5.54 -15.85
CA HIS A 30 -5.61 -5.20 -16.42
C HIS A 30 -6.18 -3.91 -15.80
N GLN A 31 -6.94 -3.15 -16.59
CA GLN A 31 -7.52 -1.89 -16.14
C GLN A 31 -8.41 -2.04 -14.91
N ASN A 32 -9.17 -3.13 -14.79
CA ASN A 32 -10.03 -3.42 -13.63
C ASN A 32 -9.24 -3.42 -12.31
N VAL A 33 -7.97 -3.87 -12.31
CA VAL A 33 -7.10 -3.85 -11.12
C VAL A 33 -6.77 -2.42 -10.73
N LYS A 34 -6.45 -1.56 -11.70
CA LYS A 34 -6.15 -0.14 -11.48
C LYS A 34 -7.40 0.59 -10.97
N ASP A 35 -8.54 0.32 -11.59
CA ASP A 35 -9.82 0.95 -11.23
C ASP A 35 -10.26 0.53 -9.82
N SER A 36 -10.07 -0.75 -9.43
CA SER A 36 -10.40 -1.19 -8.08
C SER A 36 -9.51 -0.52 -7.02
N ILE A 37 -8.24 -0.20 -7.33
CA ILE A 37 -7.39 0.56 -6.41
C ILE A 37 -7.86 2.00 -6.27
N VAL A 38 -8.18 2.66 -7.39
CA VAL A 38 -8.59 4.09 -7.40
C VAL A 38 -9.94 4.32 -6.75
N ASN A 39 -10.83 3.33 -6.83
CA ASN A 39 -12.16 3.39 -6.23
C ASN A 39 -12.20 2.85 -4.79
N ALA A 40 -11.10 2.33 -4.26
CA ALA A 40 -11.04 1.74 -2.93
C ALA A 40 -11.09 2.77 -1.81
N SER A 41 -11.77 2.42 -0.75
CA SER A 41 -11.72 3.09 0.55
C SER A 41 -10.72 2.39 1.50
N GLU A 42 -10.52 2.96 2.68
CA GLU A 42 -9.71 2.35 3.76
C GLU A 42 -10.31 1.03 4.29
N LEU A 43 -11.58 0.75 4.00
CA LEU A 43 -12.28 -0.46 4.42
C LEU A 43 -12.21 -1.60 3.40
N ASP A 44 -11.70 -1.35 2.20
CA ASP A 44 -11.72 -2.31 1.09
C ASP A 44 -10.49 -3.23 1.04
N THR A 45 -9.80 -3.40 2.16
CA THR A 45 -8.74 -4.41 2.28
C THR A 45 -8.97 -5.32 3.47
N ARG A 46 -8.53 -6.59 3.36
CA ARG A 46 -8.63 -7.61 4.41
C ARG A 46 -7.27 -8.22 4.71
N LEU A 47 -7.14 -8.74 5.94
CA LEU A 47 -6.02 -9.62 6.31
C LEU A 47 -6.49 -11.06 6.24
N ILE A 48 -5.79 -11.89 5.50
CA ILE A 48 -6.03 -13.31 5.32
C ILE A 48 -4.86 -14.15 5.83
N MET A 49 -5.03 -15.46 5.91
CA MET A 49 -4.02 -16.46 6.29
C MET A 49 -3.38 -16.23 7.68
N ARG A 50 -4.12 -15.60 8.60
CA ARG A 50 -3.61 -15.31 9.96
C ARG A 50 -3.39 -16.59 10.77
N ALA A 51 -4.31 -17.56 10.69
CA ALA A 51 -4.18 -18.85 11.37
C ALA A 51 -2.98 -19.66 10.86
N LEU A 52 -2.62 -19.49 9.59
CA LEU A 52 -1.46 -20.13 8.97
C LEU A 52 -0.13 -19.41 9.26
N ARG A 53 -0.12 -18.33 10.07
CA ARG A 53 1.04 -17.49 10.35
C ARG A 53 1.72 -16.93 9.08
N ASN A 54 0.96 -16.80 8.01
CA ASN A 54 1.39 -16.21 6.73
C ASN A 54 0.46 -15.07 6.34
N THR A 55 0.29 -14.12 7.25
CA THR A 55 -0.66 -13.02 7.10
C THR A 55 -0.35 -12.17 5.87
N GLU A 56 -1.32 -12.01 5.01
CA GLU A 56 -1.28 -11.14 3.84
C GLU A 56 -2.42 -10.11 3.88
N ARG A 57 -2.17 -8.91 3.36
CA ARG A 57 -3.22 -7.92 3.13
C ARG A 57 -3.59 -7.91 1.66
N VAL A 58 -4.87 -8.09 1.39
CA VAL A 58 -5.43 -8.22 0.05
C VAL A 58 -6.59 -7.25 -0.18
N MET A 59 -6.90 -6.96 -1.44
CA MET A 59 -8.13 -6.26 -1.81
C MET A 59 -9.33 -7.15 -1.47
N ASN A 60 -10.38 -6.55 -0.90
CA ASN A 60 -11.63 -7.25 -0.62
C ASN A 60 -12.40 -7.51 -1.92
N ASN A 61 -12.90 -8.73 -2.07
CA ASN A 61 -13.77 -9.17 -3.15
C ASN A 61 -14.56 -10.41 -2.69
N ALA A 62 -15.44 -10.93 -3.53
CA ALA A 62 -16.29 -12.06 -3.16
C ALA A 62 -15.50 -13.29 -2.71
N ALA A 63 -14.43 -13.66 -3.43
CA ALA A 63 -13.58 -14.80 -3.05
C ALA A 63 -12.84 -14.57 -1.71
N VAL A 64 -12.44 -13.34 -1.42
CA VAL A 64 -11.80 -13.00 -0.15
C VAL A 64 -12.82 -13.05 1.01
N GLU A 65 -14.06 -12.65 0.80
CA GLU A 65 -15.12 -12.76 1.81
C GLU A 65 -15.41 -14.23 2.15
N GLU A 66 -15.48 -15.10 1.15
CA GLU A 66 -15.62 -16.54 1.35
C GLU A 66 -14.42 -17.11 2.12
N LEU A 67 -13.19 -16.72 1.76
CA LEU A 67 -11.97 -17.13 2.44
C LEU A 67 -11.96 -16.70 3.91
N VAL A 68 -12.32 -15.47 4.21
CA VAL A 68 -12.38 -14.95 5.60
C VAL A 68 -13.45 -15.68 6.41
N ALA A 69 -14.59 -16.00 5.81
CA ALA A 69 -15.62 -16.80 6.45
C ALA A 69 -15.14 -18.23 6.76
N LEU A 70 -14.42 -18.87 5.83
CA LEU A 70 -13.81 -20.19 6.02
C LEU A 70 -12.74 -20.16 7.12
N GLU A 71 -11.85 -19.16 7.14
CA GLU A 71 -10.86 -18.98 8.21
C GLU A 71 -11.51 -18.84 9.59
N SER A 72 -12.61 -18.07 9.65
CA SER A 72 -13.36 -17.86 10.90
C SER A 72 -14.01 -19.15 11.39
N ALA A 73 -14.50 -19.98 10.48
CA ALA A 73 -15.16 -21.24 10.82
C ALA A 73 -14.17 -22.32 11.28
N LYS A 74 -12.99 -22.40 10.65
CA LYS A 74 -11.98 -23.42 10.95
C LYS A 74 -10.99 -23.02 12.06
N GLY A 75 -10.74 -21.76 12.26
CA GLY A 75 -9.82 -21.27 13.27
C GLY A 75 -8.43 -21.88 13.15
N THR A 76 -7.97 -22.57 14.20
CA THR A 76 -6.66 -23.25 14.25
C THR A 76 -6.58 -24.52 13.40
N ASP A 77 -7.71 -25.06 12.97
CA ASP A 77 -7.78 -26.30 12.16
C ASP A 77 -7.70 -26.00 10.65
N LEU A 78 -7.49 -24.73 10.29
CA LEU A 78 -7.29 -24.33 8.92
C LEU A 78 -6.00 -24.91 8.36
N ASP A 79 -6.09 -25.57 7.20
CA ASP A 79 -4.92 -26.04 6.44
C ASP A 79 -4.81 -25.25 5.12
N PHE A 80 -3.60 -25.15 4.58
CA PHE A 80 -3.35 -24.52 3.29
C PHE A 80 -4.17 -25.12 2.14
N LYS A 81 -4.47 -26.42 2.21
CA LYS A 81 -5.33 -27.12 1.24
C LYS A 81 -6.73 -26.53 1.14
N ASP A 82 -7.24 -26.02 2.24
CA ASP A 82 -8.60 -25.45 2.32
C ASP A 82 -8.70 -24.14 1.54
N ILE A 83 -7.59 -23.41 1.44
CA ILE A 83 -7.54 -22.06 0.88
C ILE A 83 -6.88 -21.98 -0.50
N ILE A 84 -6.28 -23.07 -0.98
CA ILE A 84 -5.51 -23.10 -2.23
C ILE A 84 -6.28 -22.53 -3.42
N GLN A 85 -7.58 -22.77 -3.49
CA GLN A 85 -8.44 -22.28 -4.55
C GLN A 85 -8.57 -20.74 -4.59
N TYR A 86 -8.38 -20.07 -3.46
CA TYR A 86 -8.47 -18.61 -3.33
C TYR A 86 -7.13 -17.91 -3.54
N VAL A 87 -6.01 -18.62 -3.39
CA VAL A 87 -4.66 -18.03 -3.45
C VAL A 87 -3.77 -18.65 -4.51
N GLY A 88 -4.03 -19.91 -4.91
CA GLY A 88 -3.20 -20.64 -5.86
C GLY A 88 -3.60 -20.38 -7.31
N GLY A 89 -2.68 -19.85 -8.13
CA GLY A 89 -2.89 -19.69 -9.58
C GLY A 89 -3.92 -18.63 -9.99
N VAL A 90 -4.40 -17.80 -9.06
CA VAL A 90 -5.42 -16.77 -9.30
C VAL A 90 -4.83 -15.46 -9.87
N TYR A 91 -3.56 -15.21 -9.63
CA TYR A 91 -2.89 -13.96 -9.99
C TYR A 91 -2.97 -13.62 -11.49
N PRO A 92 -2.68 -14.54 -12.44
CA PRO A 92 -2.85 -14.24 -13.86
C PRO A 92 -4.28 -13.88 -14.24
N LYS A 93 -5.28 -14.57 -13.68
CA LYS A 93 -6.69 -14.30 -13.95
C LYS A 93 -7.08 -12.88 -13.51
N ILE A 94 -6.61 -12.45 -12.37
CA ILE A 94 -6.89 -11.10 -11.85
C ILE A 94 -6.05 -10.05 -12.60
N MET A 95 -4.73 -10.24 -12.65
CA MET A 95 -3.81 -9.21 -13.14
C MET A 95 -3.81 -9.06 -14.66
N GLN A 96 -4.04 -10.16 -15.41
CA GLN A 96 -4.01 -10.14 -16.87
C GLN A 96 -5.41 -10.14 -17.49
N GLU A 97 -6.35 -10.92 -16.94
CA GLU A 97 -7.69 -11.07 -17.49
C GLU A 97 -8.72 -10.15 -16.84
N GLY A 98 -8.39 -9.54 -15.69
CA GLY A 98 -9.27 -8.61 -14.98
C GLY A 98 -10.47 -9.24 -14.29
N THR A 99 -10.44 -10.56 -14.02
CA THR A 99 -11.51 -11.30 -13.33
C THR A 99 -11.37 -11.15 -11.82
N MET A 100 -11.86 -10.04 -11.28
CA MET A 100 -11.54 -9.54 -9.93
C MET A 100 -11.95 -10.44 -8.77
N ASP A 101 -13.04 -11.23 -8.93
CA ASP A 101 -13.62 -12.05 -7.87
C ASP A 101 -13.12 -13.51 -7.85
N THR A 102 -12.03 -13.81 -8.55
CA THR A 102 -11.52 -15.19 -8.66
C THR A 102 -10.56 -15.61 -7.56
N GLY A 103 -10.11 -14.68 -6.73
CA GLY A 103 -9.19 -14.99 -5.64
C GLY A 103 -8.57 -13.76 -4.99
N ALA A 104 -7.64 -14.02 -4.08
CA ALA A 104 -6.92 -12.99 -3.34
C ALA A 104 -5.75 -12.41 -4.14
N TRP A 105 -5.56 -11.09 -4.04
CA TRP A 105 -4.39 -10.40 -4.57
C TRP A 105 -3.91 -9.29 -3.64
N SER A 106 -2.59 -9.15 -3.52
CA SER A 106 -1.96 -8.24 -2.57
C SER A 106 -2.31 -6.78 -2.83
N CYS A 107 -2.86 -6.13 -1.83
CA CYS A 107 -3.17 -4.70 -1.89
C CYS A 107 -3.03 -4.05 -0.52
N GLY A 108 -2.21 -3.02 -0.43
CA GLY A 108 -2.00 -2.28 0.82
C GLY A 108 -3.13 -1.33 1.15
N MET A 109 -3.30 -0.98 2.44
CA MET A 109 -4.26 0.04 2.90
C MET A 109 -4.05 1.41 2.22
N VAL A 110 -2.89 1.63 1.62
CA VAL A 110 -2.59 2.85 0.86
C VAL A 110 -3.53 3.04 -0.33
N ALA A 111 -4.24 2.01 -0.77
CA ALA A 111 -5.23 2.12 -1.85
C ALA A 111 -6.21 3.27 -1.62
N ALA A 112 -6.72 3.43 -0.41
CA ALA A 112 -7.61 4.54 -0.04
C ALA A 112 -7.03 5.96 -0.25
N LEU A 113 -5.74 6.09 -0.51
CA LEU A 113 -5.07 7.37 -0.79
C LEU A 113 -4.64 7.51 -2.26
N ILE A 114 -5.07 6.59 -3.11
CA ILE A 114 -4.74 6.56 -4.54
C ILE A 114 -6.01 6.89 -5.33
N HIS A 115 -6.04 8.03 -5.97
CA HIS A 115 -7.23 8.54 -6.66
C HIS A 115 -7.01 8.81 -8.14
N ASP A 116 -5.85 8.39 -8.69
CA ASP A 116 -5.50 8.59 -10.10
C ASP A 116 -4.56 7.51 -10.64
N ILE A 117 -4.45 7.44 -11.96
CA ILE A 117 -3.59 6.50 -12.70
C ILE A 117 -2.63 7.33 -13.57
N PRO A 118 -1.61 7.98 -12.98
CA PRO A 118 -0.62 8.76 -13.72
C PRO A 118 0.39 7.87 -14.43
N THR A 119 1.23 8.46 -15.27
CA THR A 119 2.47 7.83 -15.68
C THR A 119 3.43 7.67 -14.48
N VAL A 120 4.35 6.71 -14.56
CA VAL A 120 5.40 6.52 -13.55
C VAL A 120 6.23 7.80 -13.40
N LYS A 121 6.54 8.48 -14.52
CA LYS A 121 7.28 9.74 -14.49
C LYS A 121 6.54 10.82 -13.70
N GLU A 122 5.27 11.05 -14.02
CA GLU A 122 4.44 12.04 -13.30
C GLU A 122 4.32 11.72 -11.81
N LEU A 123 4.20 10.44 -11.48
CA LEU A 123 4.13 10.00 -10.08
C LEU A 123 5.41 10.34 -9.32
N ILE A 124 6.58 10.01 -9.90
CA ILE A 124 7.88 10.28 -9.27
C ILE A 124 8.11 11.78 -9.17
N ASP A 125 7.89 12.53 -10.25
CA ASP A 125 8.06 13.99 -10.26
C ASP A 125 7.20 14.67 -9.18
N ARG A 126 5.95 14.25 -9.02
CA ARG A 126 5.06 14.77 -7.97
C ARG A 126 5.56 14.43 -6.57
N ILE A 127 6.05 13.21 -6.35
CA ILE A 127 6.59 12.80 -5.04
C ILE A 127 7.80 13.67 -4.68
N MET A 128 8.72 13.86 -5.61
CA MET A 128 9.94 14.65 -5.38
C MET A 128 9.64 16.13 -5.19
N ALA A 129 8.82 16.73 -6.05
CA ALA A 129 8.43 18.12 -5.94
C ALA A 129 7.73 18.43 -4.60
N ASP A 130 6.84 17.54 -4.14
CA ASP A 130 6.18 17.73 -2.85
C ASP A 130 7.13 17.54 -1.67
N ALA A 131 8.10 16.62 -1.77
CA ALA A 131 9.12 16.46 -0.73
C ALA A 131 9.98 17.73 -0.62
N GLU A 132 10.45 18.28 -1.74
CA GLU A 132 11.21 19.54 -1.77
C GLU A 132 10.41 20.72 -1.21
N ARG A 133 9.14 20.84 -1.60
CA ARG A 133 8.24 21.87 -1.08
C ARG A 133 8.08 21.76 0.43
N LEU A 134 7.86 20.57 0.97
CA LEU A 134 7.72 20.35 2.41
C LEU A 134 9.00 20.69 3.18
N ILE A 135 10.17 20.34 2.61
CA ILE A 135 11.46 20.72 3.21
C ILE A 135 11.58 22.25 3.26
N ARG A 136 11.36 22.92 2.12
CA ARG A 136 11.53 24.35 1.98
C ARG A 136 10.53 25.15 2.80
N ASP A 137 9.24 24.79 2.72
CA ASP A 137 8.17 25.62 3.29
C ASP A 137 7.90 25.31 4.77
N ARG A 138 8.24 24.10 5.23
CA ARG A 138 7.93 23.68 6.61
C ARG A 138 9.16 23.38 7.46
N LEU A 139 10.11 22.55 6.95
CA LEU A 139 11.23 22.11 7.77
C LEU A 139 12.27 23.22 7.98
N VAL A 140 12.55 24.02 6.94
CA VAL A 140 13.45 25.17 7.09
C VAL A 140 12.96 26.15 8.13
N GLY A 141 11.65 26.39 8.20
CA GLY A 141 11.04 27.28 9.19
C GLY A 141 11.28 26.85 10.65
N PHE A 142 11.54 25.57 10.91
CA PHE A 142 11.94 25.13 12.26
C PHE A 142 13.38 25.49 12.61
N LEU A 143 14.25 25.69 11.62
CA LEU A 143 15.64 26.10 11.85
C LEU A 143 15.75 27.59 12.18
N ASP A 144 14.88 28.43 11.62
CA ASP A 144 14.87 29.87 11.82
C ASP A 144 14.40 30.28 13.23
N HIS A 145 13.80 29.36 14.01
CA HIS A 145 13.39 29.56 15.38
C HIS A 145 14.46 29.23 16.43
N THR A 146 15.68 28.89 16.02
CA THR A 146 16.81 28.80 16.94
C THR A 146 17.23 30.22 17.32
N GLY A 147 16.60 30.78 18.34
CA GLY A 147 17.13 31.93 19.07
C GLY A 147 18.58 31.65 19.49
N PRO A 148 19.34 32.70 19.90
CA PRO A 148 20.79 32.57 20.15
C PRO A 148 21.02 31.41 21.11
N ALA A 149 21.90 30.48 20.68
CA ALA A 149 22.26 29.28 21.41
C ALA A 149 22.52 29.64 22.87
N ALA A 150 21.68 29.13 23.79
CA ALA A 150 21.97 29.23 25.21
C ALA A 150 23.33 28.56 25.43
N SER A 151 24.33 29.35 25.74
CA SER A 151 25.68 28.85 26.06
C SER A 151 25.55 27.98 27.32
N THR A 152 25.46 26.70 27.13
CA THR A 152 25.52 25.73 28.23
C THR A 152 26.96 25.76 28.74
N LYS A 153 27.23 26.57 29.73
CA LYS A 153 28.43 26.40 30.57
C LYS A 153 28.24 25.08 31.32
N VAL A 154 28.93 24.05 30.84
CA VAL A 154 29.16 22.85 31.63
C VAL A 154 30.09 23.23 32.76
N ALA A 155 29.58 23.14 34.01
CA ALA A 155 30.36 23.25 35.23
C ALA A 155 30.90 21.87 35.59
#